data_ee6d6afdf112d777b3449b88223db68b
#
_entry.id   ee6d6afdf112d777b3449b88223db68b
#
_cell.length_a   1.000
_cell.length_b   1.000
_cell.length_c   1.000
_cell.angle_alpha   90.00
_cell.angle_beta   90.00
_cell.angle_gamma   90.00
#
_symmetry.space_group_name_H-M   'P 1'
#
loop_
_entity.id
_entity.type
_entity.pdbx_description
1 polymer ?
#
loop_
_entity_poly.entity_id
_entity_poly.type
_entity_poly.pdbx_seq_one_letter_code
_entity_poly.pdbx_strand_id
1 'polypeptide(L)'
;MYLKILIFLFLLLYQNVTFSKVNETNDFNQKYLSNYFSALVSFDNQKNDDAIKFFNSSKFLIKKHENFLRKYVFSLILDGQVKKAINQIKHSKEANFFEANLLLILDSLSKKKYKKAENIIKKLLSLEDSRSYEFVILKTLESYNHSFLFKKIGKKDGSLGRIELITQAFQNCYLDSNKTNSHFLNIINLQENDYSRYLFFYLTNIINNDDYETANEISKTIEPLTSGLLIAQVNKWIENNEYNKFNNHFSCKNENDLLAEFFFLISNLYSSQDQFMESNFYLNISNYLNPKFYFNLSLLAENYHLNDNFELSKRILKKFKKEDEIYYWFKIKKNTLFLIEQKNEKEAI
;
A
#
# COMPACT_ATOMS: atom_id res chain seq x y z
N MET A 1 -65.53 30.94 -37.07
CA MET A 1 -64.28 30.21 -37.29
C MET A 1 -63.24 30.53 -36.21
N TYR A 2 -63.04 31.77 -35.87
CA TYR A 2 -62.03 32.21 -34.87
C TYR A 2 -62.26 31.73 -33.46
N LEU A 3 -63.50 31.57 -33.01
CA LEU A 3 -63.82 31.11 -31.65
C LEU A 3 -63.40 29.65 -31.44
N LYS A 4 -63.51 28.75 -32.44
CA LYS A 4 -63.05 27.36 -32.36
C LYS A 4 -61.54 27.24 -32.32
N ILE A 5 -60.81 28.14 -32.94
CA ILE A 5 -59.35 28.17 -32.92
C ILE A 5 -58.88 28.66 -31.58
N LEU A 6 -59.57 29.64 -30.96
CA LEU A 6 -59.22 30.13 -29.61
C LEU A 6 -59.44 29.05 -28.54
N ILE A 7 -60.51 28.29 -28.64
CA ILE A 7 -60.79 27.15 -27.70
C ILE A 7 -59.75 26.06 -27.88
N PHE A 8 -59.28 25.76 -29.09
CA PHE A 8 -58.26 24.76 -29.36
C PHE A 8 -56.87 25.21 -28.80
N LEU A 9 -56.55 26.51 -28.93
CA LEU A 9 -55.34 27.10 -28.35
C LEU A 9 -55.40 27.07 -26.80
N PHE A 10 -56.55 27.32 -26.19
CA PHE A 10 -56.73 27.23 -24.75
C PHE A 10 -56.60 25.80 -24.19
N LEU A 11 -57.04 24.80 -24.98
CA LEU A 11 -56.86 23.39 -24.63
C LEU A 11 -55.41 22.92 -24.73
N LEU A 12 -54.63 23.51 -25.67
CA LEU A 12 -53.18 23.23 -25.79
C LEU A 12 -52.37 23.84 -24.68
N LEU A 13 -52.85 24.92 -24.06
CA LEU A 13 -52.17 25.58 -22.91
C LEU A 13 -52.50 24.91 -21.56
N TYR A 14 -53.53 24.06 -21.49
CA TYR A 14 -53.80 23.16 -20.35
C TYR A 14 -53.00 21.86 -20.55
N GLN A 15 -51.72 21.97 -20.71
CA GLN A 15 -50.86 20.84 -20.41
C GLN A 15 -50.92 20.66 -18.89
N ASN A 16 -51.66 19.63 -18.48
CA ASN A 16 -51.55 19.15 -17.09
C ASN A 16 -50.08 18.82 -16.86
N VAL A 17 -49.36 19.75 -16.22
CA VAL A 17 -48.11 19.42 -15.59
C VAL A 17 -48.49 18.41 -14.52
N THR A 18 -48.49 17.12 -14.92
CA THR A 18 -48.51 16.04 -13.96
C THR A 18 -47.21 16.17 -13.18
N PHE A 19 -47.25 16.93 -12.10
CA PHE A 19 -46.28 16.73 -11.03
C PHE A 19 -46.51 15.29 -10.59
N SER A 20 -45.67 14.40 -11.09
CA SER A 20 -45.48 13.09 -10.47
C SER A 20 -45.12 13.44 -9.02
N LYS A 21 -46.08 13.28 -8.10
CA LYS A 21 -45.77 13.12 -6.70
C LYS A 21 -44.87 11.90 -6.64
N VAL A 22 -43.55 12.14 -6.72
CA VAL A 22 -42.59 11.20 -6.20
C VAL A 22 -43.03 11.03 -4.76
N ASN A 23 -43.69 9.92 -4.46
CA ASN A 23 -43.79 9.47 -3.10
C ASN A 23 -42.34 9.47 -2.62
N GLU A 24 -41.99 10.43 -1.78
CA GLU A 24 -40.76 10.40 -1.01
C GLU A 24 -40.86 9.13 -0.17
N THR A 25 -40.54 8.01 -0.78
CA THR A 25 -39.96 6.93 0.01
C THR A 25 -38.75 7.60 0.62
N ASN A 26 -38.69 7.70 1.95
CA ASN A 26 -37.62 8.31 2.76
C ASN A 26 -36.19 7.77 2.44
N ASP A 27 -36.05 7.06 1.36
CA ASP A 27 -34.91 6.29 0.90
C ASP A 27 -34.10 6.95 -0.23
N PHE A 28 -34.62 7.98 -0.92
CA PHE A 28 -33.94 8.62 -2.05
C PHE A 28 -33.74 10.10 -1.77
N ASN A 29 -32.54 10.45 -1.27
CA ASN A 29 -32.10 11.84 -1.17
C ASN A 29 -31.12 12.13 -2.30
N GLN A 30 -31.49 13.01 -3.24
CA GLN A 30 -30.65 13.46 -4.35
C GLN A 30 -29.27 13.92 -3.89
N LYS A 31 -29.19 14.56 -2.71
CA LYS A 31 -27.91 15.01 -2.13
C LYS A 31 -26.95 13.84 -1.85
N TYR A 32 -27.45 12.70 -1.35
CA TYR A 32 -26.59 11.54 -1.12
C TYR A 32 -26.09 10.94 -2.42
N LEU A 33 -26.93 10.89 -3.45
CA LEU A 33 -26.51 10.39 -4.76
C LEU A 33 -25.52 11.35 -5.43
N SER A 34 -25.75 12.66 -5.38
CA SER A 34 -24.82 13.66 -5.88
C SER A 34 -23.45 13.55 -5.19
N ASN A 35 -23.44 13.44 -3.85
CA ASN A 35 -22.20 13.25 -3.09
C ASN A 35 -21.51 11.93 -3.47
N TYR A 36 -22.26 10.86 -3.70
CA TYR A 36 -21.68 9.59 -4.13
C TYR A 36 -21.00 9.70 -5.50
N PHE A 37 -21.64 10.33 -6.49
CA PHE A 37 -21.02 10.59 -7.79
C PHE A 37 -19.79 11.50 -7.66
N SER A 38 -19.86 12.54 -6.84
CA SER A 38 -18.69 13.39 -6.54
C SER A 38 -17.55 12.58 -5.90
N ALA A 39 -17.89 11.61 -5.03
CA ALA A 39 -16.89 10.71 -4.46
C ALA A 39 -16.21 9.84 -5.51
N LEU A 40 -17.00 9.28 -6.46
CA LEU A 40 -16.46 8.46 -7.55
C LEU A 40 -15.53 9.28 -8.46
N VAL A 41 -15.96 10.48 -8.86
CA VAL A 41 -15.13 11.38 -9.70
C VAL A 41 -13.86 11.78 -8.97
N SER A 42 -13.95 12.11 -7.67
CA SER A 42 -12.76 12.44 -6.88
C SER A 42 -11.82 11.26 -6.73
N PHE A 43 -12.35 10.05 -6.53
CA PHE A 43 -11.57 8.82 -6.45
C PHE A 43 -10.83 8.53 -7.75
N ASP A 44 -11.52 8.57 -8.90
CA ASP A 44 -10.95 8.31 -10.21
C ASP A 44 -9.88 9.36 -10.59
N ASN A 45 -10.01 10.61 -10.09
CA ASN A 45 -9.00 11.67 -10.19
C ASN A 45 -7.93 11.63 -9.07
N GLN A 46 -7.88 10.58 -8.26
CA GLN A 46 -6.94 10.40 -7.14
C GLN A 46 -6.95 11.52 -6.08
N LYS A 47 -8.03 12.30 -5.99
CA LYS A 47 -8.27 13.29 -4.95
C LYS A 47 -8.86 12.60 -3.71
N ASN A 48 -8.05 11.79 -3.04
CA ASN A 48 -8.52 10.88 -1.98
C ASN A 48 -9.16 11.61 -0.79
N ASP A 49 -8.63 12.78 -0.39
CA ASP A 49 -9.21 13.60 0.68
C ASP A 49 -10.66 14.01 0.38
N ASP A 50 -10.92 14.44 -0.87
CA ASP A 50 -12.27 14.84 -1.31
C ASP A 50 -13.17 13.61 -1.49
N ALA A 51 -12.65 12.54 -2.09
CA ALA A 51 -13.38 11.28 -2.21
C ALA A 51 -13.87 10.79 -0.82
N ILE A 52 -13.00 10.80 0.20
CA ILE A 52 -13.35 10.41 1.57
C ILE A 52 -14.44 11.32 2.16
N LYS A 53 -14.36 12.65 1.96
CA LYS A 53 -15.40 13.60 2.43
C LYS A 53 -16.75 13.28 1.80
N PHE A 54 -16.79 13.07 0.48
CA PHE A 54 -18.02 12.77 -0.25
C PHE A 54 -18.57 11.38 0.07
N PHE A 55 -17.73 10.34 0.20
CA PHE A 55 -18.16 9.03 0.69
C PHE A 55 -18.75 9.13 2.11
N ASN A 56 -18.11 9.88 3.02
CA ASN A 56 -18.65 10.09 4.37
C ASN A 56 -20.04 10.75 4.36
N SER A 57 -20.26 11.70 3.44
CA SER A 57 -21.52 12.42 3.31
C SER A 57 -22.63 11.58 2.65
N SER A 58 -22.26 10.47 1.99
CA SER A 58 -23.18 9.58 1.29
C SER A 58 -23.26 8.15 1.88
N LYS A 59 -22.75 7.94 3.09
CA LYS A 59 -22.68 6.61 3.76
C LYS A 59 -24.02 5.86 3.81
N PHE A 60 -25.13 6.57 3.77
CA PHE A 60 -26.45 5.96 3.69
C PHE A 60 -26.60 5.01 2.49
N LEU A 61 -25.84 5.26 1.40
CA LEU A 61 -25.87 4.46 0.18
C LEU A 61 -25.00 3.21 0.23
N ILE A 62 -24.25 2.98 1.31
CA ILE A 62 -23.28 1.88 1.41
C ILE A 62 -23.91 0.49 1.15
N LYS A 63 -25.19 0.30 1.57
CA LYS A 63 -25.96 -0.93 1.36
C LYS A 63 -26.68 -0.99 0.03
N LYS A 64 -26.72 0.12 -0.71
CA LYS A 64 -27.51 0.28 -1.93
C LYS A 64 -26.67 0.22 -3.20
N HIS A 65 -25.35 0.40 -3.07
CA HIS A 65 -24.41 0.40 -4.18
C HIS A 65 -23.26 -0.57 -3.90
N GLU A 66 -23.16 -1.62 -4.67
CA GLU A 66 -22.21 -2.73 -4.48
C GLU A 66 -20.75 -2.27 -4.32
N ASN A 67 -20.31 -1.34 -5.15
CA ASN A 67 -18.93 -0.85 -5.14
C ASN A 67 -18.66 0.30 -4.15
N PHE A 68 -19.68 0.79 -3.42
CA PHE A 68 -19.49 1.91 -2.51
C PHE A 68 -18.43 1.61 -1.46
N LEU A 69 -18.59 0.53 -0.72
CA LEU A 69 -17.68 0.19 0.37
C LEU A 69 -16.27 -0.07 -0.14
N ARG A 70 -16.14 -0.77 -1.28
CA ARG A 70 -14.83 -1.08 -1.87
C ARG A 70 -14.08 0.20 -2.22
N LYS A 71 -14.67 1.13 -2.99
CA LYS A 71 -14.03 2.39 -3.36
C LYS A 71 -13.76 3.29 -2.15
N TYR A 72 -14.67 3.34 -1.18
CA TYR A 72 -14.44 4.09 0.06
C TYR A 72 -13.28 3.53 0.88
N VAL A 73 -13.19 2.21 1.05
CA VAL A 73 -12.07 1.55 1.73
C VAL A 73 -10.76 1.82 0.98
N PHE A 74 -10.78 1.72 -0.33
CA PHE A 74 -9.62 2.00 -1.17
C PHE A 74 -9.14 3.45 -0.99
N SER A 75 -10.05 4.44 -1.04
CA SER A 75 -9.72 5.86 -0.78
C SER A 75 -9.08 6.06 0.60
N LEU A 76 -9.61 5.39 1.64
CA LEU A 76 -9.04 5.47 2.99
C LEU A 76 -7.61 4.91 3.04
N ILE A 77 -7.35 3.80 2.35
CA ILE A 77 -6.00 3.21 2.29
C ILE A 77 -5.05 4.14 1.54
N LEU A 78 -5.45 4.65 0.36
CA LEU A 78 -4.63 5.57 -0.44
C LEU A 78 -4.29 6.86 0.31
N ASP A 79 -5.14 7.28 1.24
CA ASP A 79 -4.86 8.43 2.13
C ASP A 79 -4.08 8.04 3.41
N GLY A 80 -3.65 6.77 3.54
CA GLY A 80 -2.93 6.27 4.72
C GLY A 80 -3.79 5.99 5.95
N GLN A 81 -5.13 6.05 5.84
CA GLN A 81 -6.07 5.82 6.94
C GLN A 81 -6.43 4.33 7.12
N VAL A 82 -5.44 3.43 7.05
CA VAL A 82 -5.61 1.96 7.06
C VAL A 82 -6.43 1.48 8.26
N LYS A 83 -6.14 2.00 9.46
CA LYS A 83 -6.89 1.63 10.68
C LYS A 83 -8.38 1.95 10.56
N LYS A 84 -8.72 3.09 9.93
CA LYS A 84 -10.12 3.49 9.71
C LYS A 84 -10.80 2.59 8.68
N ALA A 85 -10.09 2.22 7.61
CA ALA A 85 -10.56 1.26 6.61
C ALA A 85 -10.92 -0.08 7.26
N ILE A 86 -10.01 -0.66 8.08
CA ILE A 86 -10.25 -1.88 8.85
C ILE A 86 -11.51 -1.76 9.72
N ASN A 87 -11.70 -0.63 10.40
CA ASN A 87 -12.88 -0.43 11.24
C ASN A 87 -14.18 -0.34 10.42
N GLN A 88 -14.17 0.29 9.24
CA GLN A 88 -15.35 0.31 8.35
C GLN A 88 -15.73 -1.11 7.91
N ILE A 89 -14.75 -1.92 7.52
CA ILE A 89 -14.96 -3.31 7.09
C ILE A 89 -15.57 -4.15 8.21
N LYS A 90 -15.05 -4.04 9.44
CA LYS A 90 -15.55 -4.82 10.60
C LYS A 90 -17.02 -4.54 10.95
N HIS A 91 -17.50 -3.36 10.63
CA HIS A 91 -18.88 -2.96 10.92
C HIS A 91 -19.82 -3.07 9.71
N SER A 92 -19.32 -3.59 8.58
CA SER A 92 -20.12 -3.76 7.36
C SER A 92 -20.38 -5.24 7.06
N LYS A 93 -21.61 -5.56 6.66
CA LYS A 93 -21.99 -6.88 6.15
C LYS A 93 -21.65 -7.04 4.65
N GLU A 94 -21.45 -5.92 3.98
CA GLU A 94 -21.20 -5.83 2.53
C GLU A 94 -19.69 -5.98 2.17
N ALA A 95 -18.85 -6.27 3.16
CA ALA A 95 -17.39 -6.38 2.99
C ALA A 95 -16.98 -7.76 2.42
N ASN A 96 -17.49 -8.13 1.24
CA ASN A 96 -17.19 -9.41 0.58
C ASN A 96 -16.37 -9.20 -0.71
N PHE A 97 -15.23 -8.54 -0.60
CA PHE A 97 -14.26 -8.33 -1.69
C PHE A 97 -12.84 -8.60 -1.17
N PHE A 98 -11.91 -8.87 -2.09
CA PHE A 98 -10.55 -9.31 -1.75
C PHE A 98 -9.86 -8.37 -0.74
N GLU A 99 -9.81 -7.07 -1.02
CA GLU A 99 -9.09 -6.09 -0.20
C GLU A 99 -9.66 -6.00 1.23
N ALA A 100 -10.99 -6.17 1.39
CA ALA A 100 -11.59 -6.22 2.72
C ALA A 100 -11.14 -7.44 3.51
N ASN A 101 -11.14 -8.60 2.88
CA ASN A 101 -10.68 -9.84 3.51
C ASN A 101 -9.18 -9.79 3.82
N LEU A 102 -8.37 -9.24 2.91
CA LEU A 102 -6.95 -8.99 3.13
C LEU A 102 -6.71 -8.14 4.40
N LEU A 103 -7.43 -7.04 4.55
CA LEU A 103 -7.31 -6.18 5.74
C LEU A 103 -7.75 -6.89 7.02
N LEU A 104 -8.74 -7.79 6.97
CA LEU A 104 -9.14 -8.62 8.11
C LEU A 104 -8.08 -9.68 8.46
N ILE A 105 -7.40 -10.25 7.47
CA ILE A 105 -6.25 -11.14 7.67
C ILE A 105 -5.14 -10.37 8.40
N LEU A 106 -4.75 -9.19 7.89
CA LEU A 106 -3.69 -8.36 8.47
C LEU A 106 -4.03 -7.92 9.91
N ASP A 107 -5.26 -7.49 10.18
CA ASP A 107 -5.69 -7.17 11.54
C ASP A 107 -5.64 -8.39 12.46
N SER A 108 -5.89 -9.57 11.93
CA SER A 108 -5.81 -10.82 12.70
C SER A 108 -4.37 -11.21 12.97
N LEU A 109 -3.46 -11.11 11.98
CA LEU A 109 -2.03 -11.39 12.14
C LEU A 109 -1.39 -10.39 13.11
N SER A 110 -1.61 -9.10 12.95
CA SER A 110 -1.08 -8.06 13.85
C SER A 110 -1.55 -8.21 15.30
N LYS A 111 -2.68 -8.90 15.53
CA LYS A 111 -3.21 -9.24 16.87
C LYS A 111 -2.86 -10.65 17.32
N LYS A 112 -1.97 -11.34 16.61
CA LYS A 112 -1.56 -12.73 16.86
C LYS A 112 -2.73 -13.73 16.88
N LYS A 113 -3.83 -13.43 16.16
CA LYS A 113 -4.99 -14.32 16.00
C LYS A 113 -4.81 -15.23 14.78
N TYR A 114 -3.73 -16.00 14.77
CA TYR A 114 -3.27 -16.78 13.62
C TYR A 114 -4.31 -17.77 13.08
N LYS A 115 -5.04 -18.46 13.97
CA LYS A 115 -6.12 -19.39 13.57
C LYS A 115 -7.25 -18.68 12.84
N LYS A 116 -7.60 -17.45 13.23
CA LYS A 116 -8.60 -16.65 12.52
C LYS A 116 -8.09 -16.23 11.16
N ALA A 117 -6.83 -15.80 11.05
CA ALA A 117 -6.20 -15.48 9.76
C ALA A 117 -6.18 -16.71 8.85
N GLU A 118 -5.77 -17.88 9.36
CA GLU A 118 -5.74 -19.15 8.62
C GLU A 118 -7.10 -19.49 7.99
N ASN A 119 -8.19 -19.36 8.76
CA ASN A 119 -9.52 -19.68 8.27
C ASN A 119 -9.96 -18.75 7.12
N ILE A 120 -9.65 -17.44 7.20
CA ILE A 120 -9.96 -16.49 6.13
C ILE A 120 -9.12 -16.81 4.89
N ILE A 121 -7.81 -17.03 5.06
CA ILE A 121 -6.89 -17.35 3.96
C ILE A 121 -7.36 -18.62 3.22
N LYS A 122 -7.64 -19.72 3.93
CA LYS A 122 -8.09 -20.98 3.32
C LYS A 122 -9.37 -20.82 2.53
N LYS A 123 -10.34 -20.06 3.07
CA LYS A 123 -11.58 -19.76 2.36
C LYS A 123 -11.32 -19.02 1.05
N LEU A 124 -10.45 -18.01 1.05
CA LEU A 124 -10.16 -17.22 -0.14
C LEU A 124 -9.38 -18.03 -1.17
N LEU A 125 -8.37 -18.79 -0.75
CA LEU A 125 -7.58 -19.64 -1.66
C LEU A 125 -8.43 -20.63 -2.46
N SER A 126 -9.58 -21.04 -1.94
CA SER A 126 -10.52 -21.90 -2.67
C SER A 126 -11.32 -21.17 -3.76
N LEU A 127 -11.27 -19.85 -3.81
CA LEU A 127 -12.02 -19.00 -4.73
C LEU A 127 -11.14 -18.32 -5.79
N GLU A 128 -9.83 -18.18 -5.53
CA GLU A 128 -8.90 -17.45 -6.40
C GLU A 128 -8.30 -18.32 -7.49
N ASP A 129 -8.08 -17.72 -8.66
CA ASP A 129 -7.30 -18.36 -9.75
C ASP A 129 -5.83 -18.42 -9.32
N SER A 130 -5.20 -19.57 -9.47
CA SER A 130 -3.80 -19.84 -9.13
C SER A 130 -2.79 -18.95 -9.89
N ARG A 131 -3.22 -18.23 -10.91
CA ARG A 131 -2.41 -17.30 -11.71
C ARG A 131 -2.59 -15.83 -11.30
N SER A 132 -3.50 -15.54 -10.36
CA SER A 132 -3.76 -14.17 -9.91
C SER A 132 -2.69 -13.68 -8.91
N TYR A 133 -2.50 -12.36 -8.84
CA TYR A 133 -1.68 -11.76 -7.77
C TYR A 133 -2.29 -12.00 -6.39
N GLU A 134 -3.61 -12.01 -6.30
CA GLU A 134 -4.36 -12.30 -5.08
C GLU A 134 -4.00 -13.68 -4.53
N PHE A 135 -3.90 -14.69 -5.40
CA PHE A 135 -3.46 -16.04 -5.02
C PHE A 135 -2.03 -16.03 -4.47
N VAL A 136 -1.10 -15.34 -5.13
CA VAL A 136 0.30 -15.21 -4.67
C VAL A 136 0.35 -14.53 -3.30
N ILE A 137 -0.42 -13.47 -3.10
CA ILE A 137 -0.51 -12.76 -1.81
C ILE A 137 -1.02 -13.71 -0.72
N LEU A 138 -2.12 -14.42 -0.97
CA LEU A 138 -2.73 -15.34 0.00
C LEU A 138 -1.80 -16.50 0.34
N LYS A 139 -1.14 -17.12 -0.64
CA LYS A 139 -0.17 -18.20 -0.42
C LYS A 139 1.03 -17.75 0.41
N THR A 140 1.54 -16.56 0.14
CA THR A 140 2.64 -16.00 0.93
C THR A 140 2.20 -15.70 2.36
N LEU A 141 1.00 -15.14 2.56
CA LEU A 141 0.44 -14.91 3.90
C LEU A 141 0.14 -16.23 4.63
N GLU A 142 -0.28 -17.29 3.92
CA GLU A 142 -0.42 -18.65 4.48
C GLU A 142 0.90 -19.16 5.02
N SER A 143 1.98 -19.00 4.25
CA SER A 143 3.33 -19.40 4.61
C SER A 143 3.86 -18.63 5.84
N TYR A 144 3.70 -17.30 5.88
CA TYR A 144 4.05 -16.49 7.05
C TYR A 144 3.22 -16.88 8.28
N ASN A 145 1.89 -17.01 8.13
CA ASN A 145 1.01 -17.41 9.22
C ASN A 145 1.39 -18.78 9.81
N HIS A 146 1.78 -19.73 8.94
CA HIS A 146 2.32 -21.02 9.39
C HIS A 146 3.57 -20.85 10.26
N SER A 147 4.53 -20.03 9.82
CA SER A 147 5.76 -19.78 10.57
C SER A 147 5.50 -19.07 11.90
N PHE A 148 4.57 -18.11 11.93
CA PHE A 148 4.20 -17.40 13.16
C PHE A 148 3.51 -18.32 14.16
N LEU A 149 2.61 -19.21 13.69
CA LEU A 149 1.82 -20.09 14.54
C LEU A 149 2.63 -21.29 15.06
N PHE A 150 3.38 -21.96 14.17
CA PHE A 150 4.03 -23.24 14.48
C PHE A 150 5.52 -23.12 14.76
N LYS A 151 6.10 -21.90 14.60
CA LYS A 151 7.55 -21.68 14.71
C LYS A 151 8.37 -22.62 13.83
N LYS A 152 7.88 -22.85 12.60
CA LYS A 152 8.50 -23.69 11.57
C LYS A 152 8.42 -23.01 10.23
N ILE A 153 9.38 -23.26 9.35
CA ILE A 153 9.36 -22.75 7.98
C ILE A 153 8.14 -23.33 7.25
N GLY A 154 7.44 -22.49 6.48
CA GLY A 154 6.32 -22.90 5.64
C GLY A 154 6.75 -23.92 4.59
N LYS A 155 5.81 -24.74 4.11
CA LYS A 155 6.08 -25.68 3.02
C LYS A 155 6.45 -24.92 1.76
N LYS A 156 7.42 -25.46 1.01
CA LYS A 156 7.72 -24.97 -0.35
C LYS A 156 6.54 -25.29 -1.26
N ASP A 157 6.11 -24.31 -2.03
CA ASP A 157 5.02 -24.46 -2.99
C ASP A 157 5.53 -24.52 -4.44
N GLY A 158 6.72 -23.96 -4.71
CA GLY A 158 7.29 -23.86 -6.06
C GLY A 158 6.53 -22.94 -7.02
N SER A 159 5.28 -22.63 -6.73
CA SER A 159 4.43 -21.75 -7.56
C SER A 159 4.73 -20.26 -7.37
N LEU A 160 5.38 -19.89 -6.26
CA LEU A 160 5.65 -18.49 -5.90
C LEU A 160 6.98 -17.95 -6.45
N GLY A 161 7.75 -18.79 -7.13
CA GLY A 161 9.01 -18.39 -7.75
C GLY A 161 9.97 -17.70 -6.78
N ARG A 162 10.42 -16.50 -7.13
CA ARG A 162 11.38 -15.72 -6.33
C ARG A 162 10.80 -15.15 -5.04
N ILE A 163 9.49 -14.91 -4.98
CA ILE A 163 8.81 -14.50 -3.75
C ILE A 163 8.98 -15.56 -2.67
N GLU A 164 9.03 -16.84 -3.04
CA GLU A 164 9.28 -17.93 -2.11
C GLU A 164 10.68 -17.86 -1.50
N LEU A 165 11.71 -17.60 -2.31
CA LEU A 165 13.10 -17.46 -1.83
C LEU A 165 13.21 -16.32 -0.81
N ILE A 166 12.61 -15.18 -1.11
CA ILE A 166 12.56 -14.01 -0.23
C ILE A 166 11.82 -14.35 1.07
N THR A 167 10.64 -14.96 0.96
CA THR A 167 9.83 -15.38 2.11
C THR A 167 10.60 -16.34 3.02
N GLN A 168 11.31 -17.31 2.44
CA GLN A 168 12.13 -18.27 3.19
C GLN A 168 13.30 -17.58 3.91
N ALA A 169 13.99 -16.61 3.30
CA ALA A 169 15.04 -15.85 3.96
C ALA A 169 14.51 -15.14 5.22
N PHE A 170 13.39 -14.47 5.12
CA PHE A 170 12.76 -13.81 6.26
C PHE A 170 12.22 -14.78 7.31
N GLN A 171 11.68 -15.94 6.91
CA GLN A 171 11.26 -16.98 7.86
C GLN A 171 12.46 -17.58 8.61
N ASN A 172 13.57 -17.82 7.93
CA ASN A 172 14.82 -18.28 8.59
C ASN A 172 15.31 -17.22 9.61
N CYS A 173 15.30 -15.94 9.24
CA CYS A 173 15.66 -14.84 10.10
C CYS A 173 14.70 -14.73 11.32
N TYR A 174 13.39 -14.89 11.12
CA TYR A 174 12.40 -14.90 12.20
C TYR A 174 12.65 -16.03 13.22
N LEU A 175 13.10 -17.19 12.73
CA LEU A 175 13.29 -18.41 13.53
C LEU A 175 14.71 -18.58 14.08
N ASP A 176 15.61 -17.59 13.92
CA ASP A 176 17.03 -17.67 14.27
C ASP A 176 17.77 -18.86 13.68
N SER A 177 17.43 -19.18 12.43
CA SER A 177 18.08 -20.28 11.74
C SER A 177 19.53 -19.93 11.38
N ASN A 178 20.45 -20.87 11.57
CA ASN A 178 21.83 -20.76 11.10
C ASN A 178 21.95 -20.64 9.57
N LYS A 179 20.86 -20.88 8.84
CA LYS A 179 20.79 -20.72 7.36
C LYS A 179 20.40 -19.31 6.94
N THR A 180 20.09 -18.40 7.85
CA THR A 180 19.64 -17.03 7.53
C THR A 180 20.59 -16.33 6.58
N ASN A 181 21.89 -16.30 6.92
CA ASN A 181 22.91 -15.63 6.11
C ASN A 181 23.00 -16.22 4.69
N SER A 182 23.01 -17.55 4.57
CA SER A 182 23.07 -18.19 3.25
C SER A 182 21.83 -17.92 2.39
N HIS A 183 20.64 -17.80 2.99
CA HIS A 183 19.44 -17.45 2.25
C HIS A 183 19.48 -16.00 1.74
N PHE A 184 19.92 -15.03 2.55
CA PHE A 184 20.06 -13.65 2.08
C PHE A 184 21.14 -13.52 1.01
N LEU A 185 22.31 -14.13 1.20
CA LEU A 185 23.39 -14.12 0.18
C LEU A 185 22.94 -14.74 -1.13
N ASN A 186 22.18 -15.85 -1.09
CA ASN A 186 21.63 -16.44 -2.31
C ASN A 186 20.71 -15.48 -3.08
N ILE A 187 19.92 -14.64 -2.39
CA ILE A 187 19.06 -13.64 -3.03
C ILE A 187 19.90 -12.51 -3.62
N ILE A 188 20.84 -11.97 -2.83
CA ILE A 188 21.68 -10.83 -3.23
C ILE A 188 22.51 -11.17 -4.48
N ASN A 189 22.97 -12.42 -4.59
CA ASN A 189 23.81 -12.90 -5.69
C ASN A 189 23.04 -13.32 -6.95
N LEU A 190 21.70 -13.17 -6.99
CA LEU A 190 20.92 -13.42 -8.19
C LEU A 190 21.22 -12.34 -9.26
N GLN A 191 21.75 -12.77 -10.42
CA GLN A 191 22.22 -11.86 -11.47
C GLN A 191 21.12 -11.23 -12.32
N GLU A 192 19.89 -11.73 -12.26
CA GLU A 192 18.85 -11.38 -13.22
C GLU A 192 18.04 -10.12 -12.85
N ASN A 193 18.15 -9.63 -11.60
CA ASN A 193 17.47 -8.43 -11.11
C ASN A 193 18.29 -7.78 -9.99
N ASP A 194 18.01 -6.50 -9.71
CA ASP A 194 18.59 -5.79 -8.58
C ASP A 194 17.94 -6.22 -7.25
N TYR A 195 18.62 -7.14 -6.56
CA TYR A 195 18.27 -7.57 -5.21
C TYR A 195 19.12 -6.89 -4.12
N SER A 196 19.83 -5.81 -4.44
CA SER A 196 20.72 -5.10 -3.52
C SER A 196 19.99 -4.66 -2.23
N ARG A 197 18.69 -4.39 -2.31
CA ARG A 197 17.86 -4.09 -1.15
C ARG A 197 17.97 -5.12 -0.03
N TYR A 198 18.13 -6.41 -0.37
CA TYR A 198 18.22 -7.50 0.63
C TYR A 198 19.54 -7.49 1.40
N LEU A 199 20.54 -6.73 0.93
CA LEU A 199 21.77 -6.48 1.67
C LEU A 199 21.48 -5.73 2.99
N PHE A 200 20.50 -4.83 3.03
CA PHE A 200 20.05 -4.19 4.27
C PHE A 200 19.62 -5.22 5.32
N PHE A 201 18.82 -6.20 4.94
CA PHE A 201 18.30 -7.22 5.87
C PHE A 201 19.38 -8.20 6.30
N TYR A 202 20.31 -8.52 5.40
CA TYR A 202 21.49 -9.31 5.71
C TYR A 202 22.39 -8.58 6.72
N LEU A 203 22.72 -7.32 6.48
CA LEU A 203 23.50 -6.48 7.40
C LEU A 203 22.78 -6.33 8.75
N THR A 204 21.46 -6.17 8.75
CA THR A 204 20.66 -6.13 9.99
C THR A 204 20.85 -7.42 10.78
N ASN A 205 20.84 -8.59 10.13
CA ASN A 205 21.03 -9.86 10.81
C ASN A 205 22.47 -10.02 11.36
N ILE A 206 23.48 -9.61 10.61
CA ILE A 206 24.89 -9.63 11.05
C ILE A 206 25.08 -8.74 12.27
N ILE A 207 24.61 -7.49 12.21
CA ILE A 207 24.72 -6.49 13.29
C ILE A 207 23.97 -6.99 14.55
N ASN A 208 22.84 -7.68 14.39
CA ASN A 208 22.10 -8.27 15.51
C ASN A 208 22.82 -9.43 16.18
N ASN A 209 23.80 -10.02 15.53
CA ASN A 209 24.68 -11.03 16.09
C ASN A 209 26.04 -10.44 16.55
N ASP A 210 26.10 -9.11 16.71
CA ASP A 210 27.28 -8.35 17.13
C ASP A 210 28.53 -8.49 16.22
N ASP A 211 28.33 -8.95 14.97
CA ASP A 211 29.40 -9.12 13.98
C ASP A 211 29.60 -7.80 13.19
N TYR A 212 30.10 -6.80 13.90
CA TYR A 212 30.37 -5.48 13.34
C TYR A 212 31.56 -5.47 12.36
N GLU A 213 32.49 -6.41 12.52
CA GLU A 213 33.65 -6.53 11.64
C GLU A 213 33.22 -6.90 10.23
N THR A 214 32.44 -7.98 10.09
CA THR A 214 31.88 -8.39 8.79
C THR A 214 30.98 -7.30 8.20
N ALA A 215 30.18 -6.60 9.00
CA ALA A 215 29.36 -5.50 8.52
C ALA A 215 30.21 -4.35 7.93
N ASN A 216 31.32 -3.99 8.58
CA ASN A 216 32.27 -2.98 8.08
C ASN A 216 33.00 -3.43 6.79
N GLU A 217 33.37 -4.70 6.69
CA GLU A 217 33.99 -5.24 5.48
C GLU A 217 33.04 -5.15 4.27
N ILE A 218 31.79 -5.56 4.47
CA ILE A 218 30.76 -5.46 3.42
C ILE A 218 30.52 -3.99 3.03
N SER A 219 30.44 -3.11 4.00
CA SER A 219 30.26 -1.66 3.78
C SER A 219 31.31 -1.08 2.83
N LYS A 220 32.57 -1.48 2.96
CA LYS A 220 33.67 -1.02 2.09
C LYS A 220 33.50 -1.47 0.62
N THR A 221 32.67 -2.47 0.34
CA THR A 221 32.39 -2.94 -1.03
C THR A 221 31.22 -2.23 -1.68
N ILE A 222 30.47 -1.40 -0.93
CA ILE A 222 29.31 -0.68 -1.43
C ILE A 222 29.78 0.58 -2.17
N GLU A 223 29.36 0.71 -3.43
CA GLU A 223 29.59 1.90 -4.25
C GLU A 223 28.44 2.91 -4.03
N PRO A 224 28.65 3.98 -3.25
CA PRO A 224 27.55 4.88 -2.82
C PRO A 224 26.83 5.56 -3.98
N LEU A 225 27.53 5.83 -5.10
CA LEU A 225 26.97 6.56 -6.24
C LEU A 225 26.07 5.70 -7.15
N THR A 226 26.28 4.38 -7.16
CA THR A 226 25.56 3.45 -8.01
C THR A 226 24.57 2.58 -7.25
N SER A 227 24.65 2.55 -5.91
CA SER A 227 23.75 1.78 -5.07
C SER A 227 22.40 2.47 -4.92
N GLY A 228 21.34 1.65 -4.67
CA GLY A 228 20.01 2.18 -4.34
C GLY A 228 20.01 3.00 -3.04
N LEU A 229 19.04 3.91 -2.90
CA LEU A 229 18.94 4.85 -1.77
C LEU A 229 19.08 4.18 -0.38
N LEU A 230 18.43 3.02 -0.20
CA LEU A 230 18.48 2.30 1.08
C LEU A 230 19.90 1.84 1.39
N ILE A 231 20.60 1.28 0.42
CA ILE A 231 21.96 0.77 0.61
C ILE A 231 22.95 1.89 0.84
N ALA A 232 22.85 2.99 0.11
CA ALA A 232 23.64 4.18 0.37
C ALA A 232 23.41 4.74 1.80
N GLN A 233 22.16 4.73 2.27
CA GLN A 233 21.82 5.18 3.62
C GLN A 233 22.40 4.26 4.70
N VAL A 234 22.31 2.95 4.54
CA VAL A 234 22.87 2.00 5.53
C VAL A 234 24.40 2.01 5.54
N ASN A 235 25.02 2.22 4.38
CA ASN A 235 26.46 2.42 4.31
C ASN A 235 26.89 3.61 5.20
N LYS A 236 26.15 4.72 5.10
CA LYS A 236 26.39 5.91 5.94
C LYS A 236 26.24 5.62 7.43
N TRP A 237 25.27 4.78 7.83
CA TRP A 237 25.11 4.37 9.23
C TRP A 237 26.29 3.54 9.73
N ILE A 238 26.82 2.64 8.91
CA ILE A 238 28.00 1.82 9.27
C ILE A 238 29.23 2.70 9.39
N GLU A 239 29.51 3.58 8.42
CA GLU A 239 30.61 4.55 8.45
C GLU A 239 30.61 5.41 9.72
N ASN A 240 29.43 5.76 10.22
CA ASN A 240 29.24 6.56 11.43
C ASN A 240 29.11 5.71 12.71
N ASN A 241 29.22 4.38 12.66
CA ASN A 241 29.02 3.45 13.77
C ASN A 241 27.60 3.54 14.40
N GLU A 242 26.59 3.88 13.58
CA GLU A 242 25.19 4.05 14.01
C GLU A 242 24.40 2.73 13.93
N TYR A 243 24.98 1.63 14.37
CA TYR A 243 24.42 0.27 14.26
C TYR A 243 23.01 0.12 14.88
N ASN A 244 22.70 0.88 15.92
CA ASN A 244 21.38 0.89 16.56
C ASN A 244 20.24 1.31 15.62
N LYS A 245 20.53 2.05 14.54
CA LYS A 245 19.53 2.46 13.55
C LYS A 245 18.93 1.28 12.80
N PHE A 246 19.69 0.21 12.58
CA PHE A 246 19.19 -0.99 11.91
C PHE A 246 17.99 -1.57 12.67
N ASN A 247 18.15 -1.87 13.96
CA ASN A 247 17.10 -2.44 14.81
C ASN A 247 15.94 -1.48 15.08
N ASN A 248 16.20 -0.18 15.06
CA ASN A 248 15.16 0.82 15.25
C ASN A 248 14.19 0.85 14.06
N HIS A 249 14.63 0.46 12.86
CA HIS A 249 13.82 0.51 11.65
C HIS A 249 13.21 -0.83 11.26
N PHE A 250 13.92 -1.95 11.50
CA PHE A 250 13.45 -3.27 11.10
C PHE A 250 13.95 -4.36 12.06
N SER A 251 13.09 -5.33 12.34
CA SER A 251 13.47 -6.54 13.06
C SER A 251 12.79 -7.76 12.47
N CYS A 252 13.58 -8.79 12.11
CA CYS A 252 13.03 -10.07 11.70
C CYS A 252 12.15 -10.75 12.79
N LYS A 253 12.28 -10.33 14.06
CA LYS A 253 11.47 -10.86 15.16
C LYS A 253 10.09 -10.21 15.26
N ASN A 254 9.88 -9.13 14.52
CA ASN A 254 8.59 -8.45 14.46
C ASN A 254 7.81 -8.91 13.22
N GLU A 255 6.72 -9.61 13.44
CA GLU A 255 5.86 -10.16 12.39
C GLU A 255 5.31 -9.05 11.46
N ASN A 256 5.00 -7.86 12.01
CA ASN A 256 4.53 -6.74 11.20
C ASN A 256 5.63 -6.18 10.28
N ASP A 257 6.90 -6.21 10.70
CA ASP A 257 8.00 -5.74 9.87
C ASP A 257 8.22 -6.68 8.67
N LEU A 258 8.07 -8.00 8.87
CA LEU A 258 8.13 -8.99 7.79
C LEU A 258 6.99 -8.80 6.79
N LEU A 259 5.77 -8.64 7.29
CA LEU A 259 4.60 -8.39 6.45
C LEU A 259 4.71 -7.04 5.70
N ALA A 260 5.26 -6.02 6.36
CA ALA A 260 5.50 -4.71 5.73
C ALA A 260 6.44 -4.83 4.53
N GLU A 261 7.52 -5.57 4.67
CA GLU A 261 8.46 -5.81 3.56
C GLU A 261 7.82 -6.63 2.44
N PHE A 262 7.03 -7.63 2.77
CA PHE A 262 6.28 -8.38 1.77
C PHE A 262 5.33 -7.48 0.96
N PHE A 263 4.58 -6.57 1.62
CA PHE A 263 3.70 -5.64 0.90
C PHE A 263 4.47 -4.56 0.13
N PHE A 264 5.66 -4.19 0.55
CA PHE A 264 6.55 -3.39 -0.27
C PHE A 264 6.95 -4.12 -1.55
N LEU A 265 7.31 -5.40 -1.47
CA LEU A 265 7.61 -6.21 -2.64
C LEU A 265 6.44 -6.27 -3.63
N ILE A 266 5.23 -6.54 -3.13
CA ILE A 266 4.01 -6.53 -3.96
C ILE A 266 3.79 -5.14 -4.60
N SER A 267 3.97 -4.07 -3.84
CA SER A 267 3.81 -2.71 -4.37
C SER A 267 4.81 -2.39 -5.48
N ASN A 268 6.05 -2.86 -5.34
CA ASN A 268 7.10 -2.67 -6.34
C ASN A 268 6.77 -3.42 -7.65
N LEU A 269 6.17 -4.62 -7.56
CA LEU A 269 5.70 -5.36 -8.74
C LEU A 269 4.60 -4.58 -9.50
N TYR A 270 3.65 -3.98 -8.79
CA TYR A 270 2.62 -3.14 -9.42
C TYR A 270 3.21 -1.85 -10.00
N SER A 271 4.13 -1.20 -9.27
CA SER A 271 4.79 0.03 -9.74
C SER A 271 5.59 -0.20 -11.03
N SER A 272 6.27 -1.35 -11.14
CA SER A 272 7.04 -1.70 -12.35
C SER A 272 6.17 -1.97 -13.60
N GLN A 273 4.85 -2.03 -13.42
CA GLN A 273 3.85 -2.19 -14.49
C GLN A 273 2.97 -0.93 -14.65
N ASP A 274 3.42 0.21 -14.12
CA ASP A 274 2.70 1.49 -14.12
C ASP A 274 1.31 1.45 -13.44
N GLN A 275 1.05 0.41 -12.62
CA GLN A 275 -0.18 0.26 -11.85
C GLN A 275 -0.03 1.00 -10.50
N PHE A 276 0.07 2.33 -10.59
CA PHE A 276 0.44 3.17 -9.44
C PHE A 276 -0.62 3.19 -8.33
N MET A 277 -1.90 3.05 -8.68
CA MET A 277 -2.98 3.05 -7.68
C MET A 277 -2.89 1.80 -6.77
N GLU A 278 -2.71 0.62 -7.36
CA GLU A 278 -2.53 -0.65 -6.67
C GLU A 278 -1.21 -0.65 -5.88
N SER A 279 -0.13 -0.18 -6.49
CA SER A 279 1.16 0.00 -5.81
C SER A 279 1.01 0.87 -4.56
N ASN A 280 0.37 2.04 -4.68
CA ASN A 280 0.16 2.98 -3.56
C ASN A 280 -0.73 2.38 -2.47
N PHE A 281 -1.71 1.54 -2.83
CA PHE A 281 -2.52 0.80 -1.88
C PHE A 281 -1.63 -0.10 -0.99
N TYR A 282 -0.78 -0.93 -1.58
CA TYR A 282 0.12 -1.83 -0.83
C TYR A 282 1.23 -1.09 -0.10
N LEU A 283 1.75 0.03 -0.63
CA LEU A 283 2.72 0.87 0.07
C LEU A 283 2.16 1.48 1.36
N ASN A 284 0.90 1.92 1.33
CA ASN A 284 0.25 2.44 2.54
C ASN A 284 0.00 1.33 3.57
N ILE A 285 -0.30 0.10 3.14
CA ILE A 285 -0.37 -1.07 4.03
C ILE A 285 1.02 -1.36 4.62
N SER A 286 2.08 -1.39 3.81
CA SER A 286 3.46 -1.57 4.26
C SER A 286 3.83 -0.54 5.34
N ASN A 287 3.58 0.74 5.08
CA ASN A 287 3.86 1.82 6.03
C ASN A 287 3.00 1.74 7.31
N TYR A 288 1.77 1.24 7.22
CA TYR A 288 0.91 1.00 8.39
C TYR A 288 1.45 -0.10 9.28
N LEU A 289 1.97 -1.18 8.70
CA LEU A 289 2.52 -2.32 9.42
C LEU A 289 3.87 -1.99 10.07
N ASN A 290 4.74 -1.26 9.37
CA ASN A 290 6.01 -0.78 9.92
C ASN A 290 6.21 0.73 9.61
N PRO A 291 5.63 1.63 10.42
CA PRO A 291 5.78 3.06 10.20
C PRO A 291 7.20 3.60 10.49
N LYS A 292 8.05 2.81 11.14
CA LYS A 292 9.44 3.16 11.41
C LYS A 292 10.31 3.00 10.16
N PHE A 293 9.94 2.09 9.26
CA PHE A 293 10.65 1.84 8.01
C PHE A 293 10.10 2.72 6.87
N TYR A 294 10.03 4.03 7.12
CA TYR A 294 9.47 5.01 6.19
C TYR A 294 10.26 5.19 4.89
N PHE A 295 11.42 4.57 4.75
CA PHE A 295 12.19 4.56 3.50
C PHE A 295 11.41 4.01 2.30
N ASN A 296 10.48 3.09 2.54
CA ASN A 296 9.56 2.58 1.51
C ASN A 296 8.68 3.68 0.88
N LEU A 297 8.50 4.79 1.57
CA LEU A 297 7.73 5.93 1.08
C LEU A 297 8.44 6.67 -0.07
N SER A 298 9.73 6.40 -0.35
CA SER A 298 10.40 6.92 -1.55
C SER A 298 9.70 6.42 -2.82
N LEU A 299 9.30 5.14 -2.86
CA LEU A 299 8.53 4.60 -3.98
C LEU A 299 7.13 5.24 -4.08
N LEU A 300 6.48 5.52 -2.94
CA LEU A 300 5.19 6.21 -2.94
C LEU A 300 5.30 7.63 -3.50
N ALA A 301 6.36 8.37 -3.13
CA ALA A 301 6.63 9.70 -3.67
C ALA A 301 6.93 9.65 -5.18
N GLU A 302 7.66 8.62 -5.63
CA GLU A 302 7.96 8.38 -7.04
C GLU A 302 6.70 8.07 -7.85
N ASN A 303 5.85 7.16 -7.37
CA ASN A 303 4.59 6.82 -8.02
C ASN A 303 3.67 8.05 -8.18
N TYR A 304 3.60 8.91 -7.15
CA TYR A 304 2.84 10.15 -7.26
C TYR A 304 3.45 11.13 -8.26
N HIS A 305 4.79 11.20 -8.34
CA HIS A 305 5.48 12.01 -9.33
C HIS A 305 5.21 11.52 -10.76
N LEU A 306 5.41 10.23 -11.02
CA LEU A 306 5.17 9.61 -12.33
C LEU A 306 3.72 9.72 -12.81
N ASN A 307 2.79 9.92 -11.88
CA ASN A 307 1.38 10.13 -12.15
C ASN A 307 0.96 11.61 -12.05
N ASP A 308 1.89 12.54 -12.25
CA ASP A 308 1.69 14.01 -12.28
C ASP A 308 1.05 14.58 -10.99
N ASN A 309 1.05 13.82 -9.88
CA ASN A 309 0.48 14.24 -8.61
C ASN A 309 1.55 14.82 -7.69
N PHE A 310 2.14 15.94 -8.09
CA PHE A 310 3.27 16.58 -7.41
C PHE A 310 2.97 16.97 -5.97
N GLU A 311 1.75 17.41 -5.67
CA GLU A 311 1.37 17.84 -4.32
C GLU A 311 1.37 16.65 -3.33
N LEU A 312 0.86 15.50 -3.75
CA LEU A 312 0.93 14.29 -2.92
C LEU A 312 2.36 13.80 -2.77
N SER A 313 3.16 13.84 -3.86
CA SER A 313 4.59 13.51 -3.79
C SER A 313 5.32 14.42 -2.79
N LYS A 314 5.15 15.74 -2.86
CA LYS A 314 5.73 16.71 -1.89
C LYS A 314 5.29 16.41 -0.45
N ARG A 315 4.01 16.05 -0.23
CA ARG A 315 3.49 15.68 1.09
C ARG A 315 4.22 14.46 1.67
N ILE A 316 4.50 13.46 0.84
CA ILE A 316 5.26 12.26 1.26
C ILE A 316 6.73 12.62 1.53
N LEU A 317 7.37 13.37 0.65
CA LEU A 317 8.78 13.78 0.79
C LEU A 317 9.05 14.57 2.09
N LYS A 318 8.05 15.27 2.64
CA LYS A 318 8.19 15.95 3.95
C LYS A 318 8.53 15.01 5.10
N LYS A 319 8.25 13.71 4.98
CA LYS A 319 8.53 12.70 6.01
C LYS A 319 10.03 12.38 6.14
N PHE A 320 10.83 12.61 5.08
CA PHE A 320 12.27 12.38 5.13
C PHE A 320 12.98 13.51 5.88
N LYS A 321 13.73 13.14 6.93
CA LYS A 321 14.38 14.03 7.88
C LYS A 321 15.85 14.21 7.53
N LYS A 322 16.48 15.24 8.11
CA LYS A 322 17.91 15.54 7.91
C LYS A 322 18.83 14.44 8.43
N GLU A 323 18.40 13.72 9.46
CA GLU A 323 19.16 12.61 10.06
C GLU A 323 19.35 11.42 9.12
N ASP A 324 18.51 11.32 8.10
CA ASP A 324 18.59 10.31 7.03
C ASP A 324 19.14 10.99 5.78
N GLU A 325 20.42 11.27 5.80
CA GLU A 325 21.12 12.13 4.85
C GLU A 325 20.81 11.81 3.38
N ILE A 326 20.87 10.54 2.98
CA ILE A 326 20.64 10.11 1.60
C ILE A 326 19.18 10.35 1.17
N TYR A 327 18.21 10.01 2.03
CA TYR A 327 16.80 10.26 1.76
C TYR A 327 16.45 11.75 1.83
N TYR A 328 17.16 12.53 2.64
CA TYR A 328 17.02 13.98 2.65
C TYR A 328 17.52 14.61 1.34
N TRP A 329 18.64 14.15 0.80
CA TRP A 329 19.11 14.55 -0.52
C TRP A 329 18.18 14.12 -1.65
N PHE A 330 17.63 12.91 -1.59
CA PHE A 330 16.57 12.47 -2.50
C PHE A 330 15.37 13.43 -2.48
N LYS A 331 14.89 13.83 -1.31
CA LYS A 331 13.82 14.82 -1.15
C LYS A 331 14.16 16.15 -1.79
N ILE A 332 15.38 16.69 -1.57
CA ILE A 332 15.82 17.96 -2.17
C ILE A 332 15.82 17.82 -3.69
N LYS A 333 16.47 16.79 -4.22
CA LYS A 333 16.51 16.51 -5.67
C LYS A 333 15.12 16.45 -6.29
N LYS A 334 14.19 15.73 -5.68
CA LYS A 334 12.81 15.62 -6.19
C LYS A 334 12.07 16.96 -6.15
N ASN A 335 12.19 17.72 -5.08
CA ASN A 335 11.56 19.04 -5.01
C ASN A 335 12.11 20.00 -6.07
N THR A 336 13.42 19.98 -6.32
CA THR A 336 14.04 20.76 -7.38
C THR A 336 13.50 20.37 -8.78
N LEU A 337 13.40 19.05 -9.06
CA LEU A 337 12.83 18.57 -10.32
C LEU A 337 11.38 19.05 -10.50
N PHE A 338 10.54 19.02 -9.44
CA PHE A 338 9.17 19.51 -9.52
C PHE A 338 9.10 21.01 -9.87
N LEU A 339 10.01 21.83 -9.36
CA LEU A 339 10.07 23.25 -9.68
C LEU A 339 10.44 23.47 -11.14
N ILE A 340 11.40 22.71 -11.66
CA ILE A 340 11.82 22.77 -13.07
C ILE A 340 10.64 22.36 -13.98
N GLU A 341 9.98 21.26 -13.71
CA GLU A 341 8.84 20.76 -14.49
C GLU A 341 7.65 21.74 -14.49
N GLN A 342 7.45 22.45 -13.37
CA GLN A 342 6.44 23.51 -13.26
C GLN A 342 6.89 24.85 -13.86
N LYS A 343 8.05 24.90 -14.52
CA LYS A 343 8.65 26.11 -15.11
C LYS A 343 8.96 27.22 -14.09
N ASN A 344 9.17 26.83 -12.85
CA ASN A 344 9.54 27.75 -11.76
C ASN A 344 11.05 27.66 -11.47
N GLU A 345 11.87 27.89 -12.49
CA GLU A 345 13.32 27.74 -12.43
C GLU A 345 13.99 28.66 -11.38
N LYS A 346 13.40 29.82 -11.11
CA LYS A 346 13.95 30.77 -10.11
C LYS A 346 13.90 30.22 -8.66
N GLU A 347 12.98 29.33 -8.35
CA GLU A 347 12.90 28.69 -7.04
C GLU A 347 13.66 27.37 -7.00
N ALA A 348 14.08 26.85 -8.15
CA ALA A 348 14.84 25.60 -8.26
C ALA A 348 16.34 25.77 -8.02
N ILE A 349 16.87 26.99 -8.18
CA ILE A 349 18.27 27.41 -7.96
C ILE A 349 18.41 28.00 -6.56
#